data_00a5d82b3995b8cb93142d4feeef59db
#
_entry.id   00a5d82b3995b8cb93142d4feeef59db
#
_cell.length_a   1.000
_cell.length_b   1.000
_cell.length_c   1.000
_cell.angle_alpha   90.00
_cell.angle_beta   90.00
_cell.angle_gamma   90.00
#
_symmetry.space_group_name_H-M   'P 1'
#
loop_
_entity.id
_entity.type
_entity.pdbx_description
1 polymer ?
#
loop_
_entity_poly.entity_id
_entity_poly.type
_entity_poly.pdbx_seq_one_letter_code
_entity_poly.pdbx_strand_id
1 'polypeptide(L)'
;AILYMGKKLIIVGDDKQVSPMAVGVDSLKMDALEQMYLHGKIPNAQLYNAKTSIYDIAATTFKPLMLHEHFRCVPEIIGFSNMLSYEYQIKPLREASSSNLLPAVVNYRVDAGQRDGKNKVNIPEAKAIVALMRACIEQPEYAGKTFGVISLLGDAQYQLIQKEIDASIPPKEIIRRNILCGNSANFQGDERDVIFLSLVDSKDIGAPGPLHLLNY
;
A
#
# COMPACT_ATOMS: atom_id res chain seq x y z
N ALA A 1 9.82 -18.57 -18.08
CA ALA A 1 11.02 -19.40 -17.84
C ALA A 1 10.91 -20.14 -16.51
N ILE A 2 10.60 -19.48 -15.38
CA ILE A 2 10.54 -20.10 -14.03
C ILE A 2 9.58 -21.29 -13.96
N LEU A 3 8.43 -21.23 -14.64
CA LEU A 3 7.44 -22.31 -14.67
C LEU A 3 7.97 -23.64 -15.23
N TYR A 4 9.01 -23.59 -16.01
CA TYR A 4 9.62 -24.80 -16.63
C TYR A 4 10.81 -25.36 -15.84
N MET A 5 11.20 -24.71 -14.73
CA MET A 5 12.39 -25.10 -13.96
C MET A 5 12.10 -26.14 -12.89
N GLY A 6 10.84 -26.34 -12.51
CA GLY A 6 10.45 -27.23 -11.43
C GLY A 6 9.45 -28.30 -11.87
N LYS A 7 9.56 -29.50 -11.29
CA LYS A 7 8.56 -30.58 -11.44
C LYS A 7 7.28 -30.31 -10.63
N LYS A 8 7.39 -29.50 -9.59
CA LYS A 8 6.26 -29.04 -8.75
C LYS A 8 6.45 -27.55 -8.51
N LEU A 9 5.36 -26.82 -8.46
CA LEU A 9 5.35 -25.37 -8.27
C LEU A 9 4.38 -25.01 -7.15
N ILE A 10 4.82 -24.17 -6.24
CA ILE A 10 3.98 -23.52 -5.24
C ILE A 10 4.03 -22.03 -5.55
N ILE A 11 2.86 -21.44 -5.80
CA ILE A 11 2.72 -20.02 -6.08
C ILE A 11 2.01 -19.37 -4.89
N VAL A 12 2.66 -18.40 -4.27
CA VAL A 12 2.10 -17.61 -3.18
C VAL A 12 1.81 -16.22 -3.73
N GLY A 13 0.59 -15.75 -3.54
CA GLY A 13 0.15 -14.44 -4.01
C GLY A 13 -1.19 -14.04 -3.43
N ASP A 14 -1.63 -12.85 -3.77
CA ASP A 14 -2.89 -12.28 -3.33
C ASP A 14 -3.42 -11.36 -4.44
N ASP A 15 -4.58 -11.70 -5.00
CA ASP A 15 -5.23 -10.94 -6.08
C ASP A 15 -5.86 -9.62 -5.61
N LYS A 16 -5.92 -9.40 -4.29
CA LYS A 16 -6.42 -8.16 -3.67
C LYS A 16 -5.30 -7.17 -3.33
N GLN A 17 -4.04 -7.58 -3.49
CA GLN A 17 -2.89 -6.71 -3.29
C GLN A 17 -2.43 -6.05 -4.60
N VAL A 18 -1.42 -5.20 -4.49
CA VAL A 18 -0.92 -4.42 -5.63
C VAL A 18 -0.48 -5.34 -6.78
N SER A 19 -1.06 -5.12 -7.95
CA SER A 19 -0.67 -5.83 -9.18
C SER A 19 0.72 -5.38 -9.68
N PRO A 20 1.40 -6.19 -10.51
CA PRO A 20 2.69 -5.82 -11.07
C PRO A 20 2.62 -4.46 -11.78
N MET A 21 3.50 -3.55 -11.39
CA MET A 21 3.62 -2.26 -12.09
C MET A 21 4.44 -2.45 -13.36
N ALA A 22 3.81 -2.24 -14.51
CA ALA A 22 4.44 -2.35 -15.83
C ALA A 22 5.36 -1.16 -16.17
N VAL A 23 6.07 -0.61 -15.19
CA VAL A 23 6.94 0.56 -15.36
C VAL A 23 8.12 0.20 -16.26
N GLY A 24 8.29 0.96 -17.33
CA GLY A 24 9.39 0.76 -18.29
C GLY A 24 9.18 -0.39 -19.28
N VAL A 25 8.02 -1.05 -19.28
CA VAL A 25 7.68 -2.08 -20.24
C VAL A 25 6.94 -1.47 -21.44
N ASP A 26 7.47 -1.70 -22.64
CA ASP A 26 6.83 -1.33 -23.88
C ASP A 26 5.68 -2.31 -24.18
N SER A 27 4.43 -1.87 -23.95
CA SER A 27 3.25 -2.70 -24.13
C SER A 27 3.06 -3.14 -25.58
N LEU A 28 3.34 -2.27 -26.55
CA LEU A 28 3.21 -2.63 -27.97
C LEU A 28 4.20 -3.72 -28.37
N LYS A 29 5.41 -3.66 -27.83
CA LYS A 29 6.41 -4.70 -28.05
C LYS A 29 6.04 -6.02 -27.40
N MET A 30 5.47 -5.98 -26.20
CA MET A 30 4.96 -7.17 -25.51
C MET A 30 3.81 -7.80 -26.28
N ASP A 31 2.84 -7.01 -26.74
CA ASP A 31 1.72 -7.48 -27.53
C ASP A 31 2.17 -8.11 -28.87
N ALA A 32 3.15 -7.50 -29.53
CA ALA A 32 3.73 -8.06 -30.74
C ALA A 32 4.43 -9.41 -30.47
N LEU A 33 5.15 -9.55 -29.38
CA LEU A 33 5.79 -10.82 -28.98
C LEU A 33 4.75 -11.89 -28.61
N GLU A 34 3.69 -11.52 -27.91
CA GLU A 34 2.56 -12.42 -27.61
C GLU A 34 1.94 -12.96 -28.91
N GLN A 35 1.57 -12.07 -29.83
CA GLN A 35 1.02 -12.44 -31.11
C GLN A 35 1.94 -13.36 -31.92
N MET A 36 3.22 -13.06 -31.96
CA MET A 36 4.21 -13.82 -32.76
C MET A 36 4.50 -15.20 -32.20
N TYR A 37 4.61 -15.32 -30.87
CA TYR A 37 5.14 -16.51 -30.24
C TYR A 37 4.10 -17.35 -29.48
N LEU A 38 3.06 -16.74 -28.96
CA LEU A 38 2.12 -17.40 -28.04
C LEU A 38 0.73 -17.56 -28.62
N HIS A 39 0.24 -16.60 -29.39
CA HIS A 39 -1.13 -16.58 -29.91
C HIS A 39 -1.45 -17.87 -30.70
N GLY A 40 -2.55 -18.53 -30.34
CA GLY A 40 -2.97 -19.79 -30.96
C GLY A 40 -2.11 -21.01 -30.67
N LYS A 41 -0.98 -20.86 -29.93
CA LYS A 41 -0.07 -21.96 -29.60
C LYS A 41 -0.23 -22.47 -28.15
N ILE A 42 -0.65 -21.57 -27.25
CA ILE A 42 -0.89 -21.93 -25.86
C ILE A 42 -2.26 -21.40 -25.38
N PRO A 43 -2.92 -22.09 -24.45
CA PRO A 43 -4.13 -21.57 -23.82
C PRO A 43 -3.85 -20.26 -23.08
N ASN A 44 -4.83 -19.35 -23.10
CA ASN A 44 -4.75 -18.08 -22.37
C ASN A 44 -3.52 -17.21 -22.70
N ALA A 45 -3.04 -17.26 -23.95
CA ALA A 45 -1.86 -16.50 -24.42
C ALA A 45 -1.94 -15.01 -24.05
N GLN A 46 -3.14 -14.40 -24.09
CA GLN A 46 -3.41 -13.01 -23.75
C GLN A 46 -3.09 -12.63 -22.29
N LEU A 47 -2.96 -13.62 -21.40
CA LEU A 47 -2.57 -13.38 -20.00
C LEU A 47 -1.07 -13.16 -19.82
N TYR A 48 -0.25 -13.47 -20.83
CA TYR A 48 1.20 -13.27 -20.79
C TYR A 48 1.57 -11.83 -21.17
N ASN A 49 1.02 -10.87 -20.46
CA ASN A 49 1.24 -9.45 -20.63
C ASN A 49 1.93 -8.83 -19.40
N ALA A 50 2.25 -7.54 -19.47
CA ALA A 50 2.98 -6.85 -18.40
C ALA A 50 2.16 -6.56 -17.13
N LYS A 51 0.83 -6.73 -17.17
CA LYS A 51 -0.07 -6.40 -16.06
C LYS A 51 -0.57 -7.63 -15.31
N THR A 52 -0.44 -8.82 -15.90
CA THR A 52 -0.94 -10.07 -15.31
C THR A 52 0.16 -10.75 -14.50
N SER A 53 -0.12 -11.08 -13.27
CA SER A 53 0.82 -11.78 -12.40
C SER A 53 0.86 -13.30 -12.73
N ILE A 54 1.91 -13.97 -12.28
CA ILE A 54 1.99 -15.43 -12.37
C ILE A 54 0.88 -16.10 -11.54
N TYR A 55 0.43 -15.46 -10.48
CA TYR A 55 -0.69 -15.92 -9.64
C TYR A 55 -1.99 -15.91 -10.44
N ASP A 56 -2.28 -14.83 -11.17
CA ASP A 56 -3.48 -14.72 -12.00
C ASP A 56 -3.50 -15.81 -13.10
N ILE A 57 -2.35 -16.05 -13.73
CA ILE A 57 -2.23 -17.12 -14.73
C ILE A 57 -2.50 -18.49 -14.09
N ALA A 58 -1.93 -18.76 -12.92
CA ALA A 58 -2.15 -20.03 -12.22
C ALA A 58 -3.60 -20.22 -11.77
N ALA A 59 -4.25 -19.17 -11.31
CA ALA A 59 -5.63 -19.18 -10.86
C ALA A 59 -6.64 -19.56 -11.97
N THR A 60 -6.26 -19.42 -13.24
CA THR A 60 -7.08 -19.91 -14.36
C THR A 60 -7.17 -21.44 -14.44
N THR A 61 -6.21 -22.14 -13.86
CA THR A 61 -6.09 -23.60 -13.94
C THR A 61 -6.23 -24.27 -12.57
N PHE A 62 -5.70 -23.64 -11.54
CA PHE A 62 -5.70 -24.18 -10.18
C PHE A 62 -6.63 -23.37 -9.29
N LYS A 63 -7.38 -24.07 -8.44
CA LYS A 63 -8.18 -23.39 -7.42
C LYS A 63 -7.25 -22.87 -6.32
N PRO A 64 -7.25 -21.57 -6.04
CA PRO A 64 -6.46 -21.01 -4.96
C PRO A 64 -6.88 -21.56 -3.59
N LEU A 65 -5.91 -21.80 -2.72
CA LEU A 65 -6.13 -22.06 -1.32
C LEU A 65 -5.94 -20.77 -0.53
N MET A 66 -7.01 -20.26 0.05
CA MET A 66 -6.94 -19.04 0.86
C MET A 66 -6.44 -19.35 2.26
N LEU A 67 -5.46 -18.57 2.73
CA LEU A 67 -5.02 -18.58 4.12
C LEU A 67 -5.87 -17.57 4.91
N HIS A 68 -6.58 -18.07 5.91
CA HIS A 68 -7.54 -17.26 6.66
C HIS A 68 -6.96 -16.61 7.91
N GLU A 69 -5.81 -17.05 8.40
CA GLU A 69 -5.24 -16.59 9.66
C GLU A 69 -4.31 -15.39 9.43
N HIS A 70 -4.49 -14.35 10.23
CA HIS A 70 -3.73 -13.10 10.15
C HIS A 70 -3.08 -12.76 11.49
N PHE A 71 -1.76 -12.64 11.50
CA PHE A 71 -0.94 -12.45 12.70
C PHE A 71 -0.35 -11.04 12.82
N ARG A 72 -0.39 -10.22 11.77
CA ARG A 72 0.28 -8.93 11.72
C ARG A 72 -0.47 -7.83 12.45
N CYS A 73 -1.74 -7.63 12.09
CA CYS A 73 -2.53 -6.52 12.59
C CYS A 73 -3.53 -6.96 13.66
N VAL A 74 -3.86 -6.05 14.56
CA VAL A 74 -5.00 -6.22 15.48
C VAL A 74 -6.33 -6.13 14.71
N PRO A 75 -7.44 -6.65 15.26
CA PRO A 75 -8.74 -6.72 14.58
C PRO A 75 -9.23 -5.38 14.03
N GLU A 76 -9.01 -4.29 14.76
CA GLU A 76 -9.45 -2.95 14.38
C GLU A 76 -8.76 -2.45 13.10
N ILE A 77 -7.51 -2.85 12.87
CA ILE A 77 -6.75 -2.46 11.67
C ILE A 77 -7.17 -3.30 10.48
N ILE A 78 -7.16 -4.64 10.61
CA ILE A 78 -7.46 -5.53 9.49
C ILE A 78 -8.94 -5.56 9.13
N GLY A 79 -9.82 -5.14 10.05
CA GLY A 79 -11.27 -5.20 9.89
C GLY A 79 -11.77 -4.49 8.64
N PHE A 80 -11.21 -3.34 8.31
CA PHE A 80 -11.58 -2.60 7.10
C PHE A 80 -11.25 -3.39 5.83
N SER A 81 -10.02 -3.89 5.70
CA SER A 81 -9.62 -4.70 4.54
C SER A 81 -10.38 -6.02 4.48
N ASN A 82 -10.65 -6.63 5.63
CA ASN A 82 -11.41 -7.87 5.73
C ASN A 82 -12.84 -7.69 5.19
N MET A 83 -13.50 -6.60 5.56
CA MET A 83 -14.81 -6.24 5.04
C MET A 83 -14.78 -5.94 3.54
N LEU A 84 -13.81 -5.12 3.11
CA LEU A 84 -13.77 -4.58 1.74
C LEU A 84 -13.35 -5.63 0.70
N SER A 85 -12.37 -6.47 1.04
CA SER A 85 -11.67 -7.30 0.04
C SER A 85 -11.74 -8.79 0.31
N TYR A 86 -12.00 -9.22 1.55
CA TYR A 86 -11.89 -10.62 1.94
C TYR A 86 -13.20 -11.20 2.51
N GLU A 87 -14.34 -10.51 2.34
CA GLU A 87 -15.67 -11.00 2.72
C GLU A 87 -15.74 -11.52 4.17
N TYR A 88 -15.01 -10.88 5.09
CA TYR A 88 -14.87 -11.29 6.50
C TYR A 88 -14.24 -12.68 6.72
N GLN A 89 -13.53 -13.22 5.74
CA GLN A 89 -12.92 -14.55 5.84
C GLN A 89 -11.60 -14.56 6.61
N ILE A 90 -10.97 -13.41 6.81
CA ILE A 90 -9.72 -13.29 7.55
C ILE A 90 -9.98 -13.33 9.05
N LYS A 91 -9.27 -14.20 9.76
CA LYS A 91 -9.31 -14.36 11.22
C LYS A 91 -8.08 -13.70 11.83
N PRO A 92 -8.22 -12.50 12.42
CA PRO A 92 -7.11 -11.89 13.15
C PRO A 92 -6.82 -12.70 14.41
N LEU A 93 -5.58 -13.15 14.55
CA LEU A 93 -5.11 -13.91 15.71
C LEU A 93 -4.30 -13.06 16.68
N ARG A 94 -3.93 -11.84 16.29
CA ARG A 94 -3.29 -10.89 17.19
C ARG A 94 -4.36 -10.18 18.02
N GLU A 95 -4.27 -10.31 19.34
CA GLU A 95 -5.21 -9.66 20.27
C GLU A 95 -4.94 -8.17 20.36
N ALA A 96 -6.02 -7.37 20.48
CA ALA A 96 -5.93 -5.92 20.71
C ALA A 96 -5.15 -5.59 21.99
N SER A 97 -5.31 -6.41 23.04
CA SER A 97 -4.61 -6.30 24.33
C SER A 97 -3.08 -6.45 24.22
N SER A 98 -2.57 -7.00 23.11
CA SER A 98 -1.13 -7.13 22.86
C SER A 98 -0.46 -5.80 22.47
N SER A 99 -1.25 -4.76 22.18
CA SER A 99 -0.75 -3.42 21.85
C SER A 99 -0.94 -2.47 23.01
N ASN A 100 0.10 -1.74 23.37
CA ASN A 100 0.04 -0.63 24.32
C ASN A 100 -0.31 0.71 23.65
N LEU A 101 -0.50 0.72 22.32
CA LEU A 101 -0.92 1.88 21.55
C LEU A 101 -2.42 1.76 21.23
N LEU A 102 -3.24 2.39 22.07
CA LEU A 102 -4.69 2.42 21.93
C LEU A 102 -5.20 3.87 21.86
N PRO A 103 -6.19 4.15 21.02
CA PRO A 103 -6.86 3.23 20.08
C PRO A 103 -5.95 2.84 18.90
N ALA A 104 -6.16 1.65 18.32
CA ALA A 104 -5.34 1.13 17.24
C ALA A 104 -5.49 1.92 15.92
N VAL A 105 -6.63 2.58 15.73
CA VAL A 105 -6.91 3.44 14.57
C VAL A 105 -7.35 4.81 15.06
N VAL A 106 -6.68 5.85 14.59
CA VAL A 106 -7.00 7.24 14.93
C VAL A 106 -7.32 8.01 13.67
N ASN A 107 -8.48 8.63 13.63
CA ASN A 107 -8.83 9.56 12.55
C ASN A 107 -8.44 10.98 12.97
N TYR A 108 -7.53 11.58 12.23
CA TYR A 108 -7.08 12.96 12.48
C TYR A 108 -7.45 13.85 11.29
N ARG A 109 -8.34 14.80 11.52
CA ARG A 109 -8.74 15.77 10.49
C ARG A 109 -7.83 16.99 10.55
N VAL A 110 -7.28 17.34 9.39
CA VAL A 110 -6.53 18.57 9.22
C VAL A 110 -7.48 19.65 8.68
N ASP A 111 -7.95 20.55 9.53
CA ASP A 111 -8.98 21.55 9.17
C ASP A 111 -8.53 22.50 8.05
N ALA A 112 -7.25 22.84 8.00
CA ALA A 112 -6.65 23.64 6.93
C ALA A 112 -6.22 22.80 5.71
N GLY A 113 -6.51 21.50 5.71
CA GLY A 113 -6.14 20.58 4.65
C GLY A 113 -6.82 20.94 3.34
N GLN A 114 -6.02 21.32 2.35
CA GLN A 114 -6.49 21.63 1.00
C GLN A 114 -5.53 21.04 -0.01
N ARG A 115 -6.07 20.25 -0.93
CA ARG A 115 -5.30 19.72 -2.05
C ARG A 115 -5.02 20.81 -3.06
N ASP A 116 -3.76 20.95 -3.46
CA ASP A 116 -3.39 21.69 -4.66
C ASP A 116 -3.85 20.90 -5.89
N GLY A 117 -4.78 21.50 -6.64
CA GLY A 117 -5.39 20.85 -7.80
C GLY A 117 -4.41 20.50 -8.92
N LYS A 118 -3.29 21.21 -9.03
CA LYS A 118 -2.29 21.02 -10.08
C LYS A 118 -1.28 19.91 -9.73
N ASN A 119 -0.77 19.94 -8.52
CA ASN A 119 0.34 19.06 -8.11
C ASN A 119 -0.11 17.83 -7.31
N LYS A 120 -1.39 17.73 -6.99
CA LYS A 120 -1.95 16.64 -6.17
C LYS A 120 -1.25 16.49 -4.82
N VAL A 121 -0.95 17.62 -4.17
CA VAL A 121 -0.33 17.69 -2.84
C VAL A 121 -1.23 18.42 -1.87
N ASN A 122 -1.16 18.06 -0.60
CA ASN A 122 -1.82 18.70 0.52
C ASN A 122 -0.76 19.10 1.55
N ILE A 123 -0.27 20.33 1.42
CA ILE A 123 0.84 20.82 2.25
C ILE A 123 0.48 20.86 3.74
N PRO A 124 -0.70 21.35 4.18
CA PRO A 124 -1.08 21.29 5.58
C PRO A 124 -1.11 19.90 6.15
N GLU A 125 -1.62 18.90 5.38
CA GLU A 125 -1.64 17.50 5.77
C GLU A 125 -0.24 16.93 5.94
N ALA A 126 0.66 17.19 4.97
CA ALA A 126 2.06 16.74 5.05
C ALA A 126 2.75 17.27 6.34
N LYS A 127 2.57 18.55 6.65
CA LYS A 127 3.12 19.17 7.88
C LYS A 127 2.49 18.58 9.15
N ALA A 128 1.19 18.33 9.13
CA ALA A 128 0.49 17.72 10.28
C ALA A 128 0.99 16.30 10.54
N ILE A 129 1.19 15.48 9.50
CA ILE A 129 1.76 14.13 9.64
C ILE A 129 3.14 14.18 10.29
N VAL A 130 4.02 15.06 9.82
CA VAL A 130 5.38 15.16 10.38
C VAL A 130 5.36 15.69 11.81
N ALA A 131 4.48 16.63 12.12
CA ALA A 131 4.30 17.13 13.48
C ALA A 131 3.80 16.04 14.44
N LEU A 132 2.81 15.22 14.01
CA LEU A 132 2.32 14.09 14.78
C LEU A 132 3.40 13.02 14.96
N MET A 133 4.17 12.71 13.91
CA MET A 133 5.27 11.75 13.99
C MET A 133 6.33 12.21 15.01
N ARG A 134 6.70 13.49 14.99
CA ARG A 134 7.60 14.05 16.00
C ARG A 134 7.05 13.94 17.41
N ALA A 135 5.78 14.27 17.60
CA ALA A 135 5.13 14.12 18.90
C ALA A 135 5.16 12.67 19.38
N CYS A 136 4.88 11.70 18.50
CA CYS A 136 5.00 10.27 18.83
C CYS A 136 6.45 9.88 19.20
N ILE A 137 7.45 10.41 18.49
CA ILE A 137 8.87 10.11 18.79
C ILE A 137 9.27 10.56 20.21
N GLU A 138 8.67 11.63 20.71
CA GLU A 138 8.92 12.20 22.05
C GLU A 138 8.20 11.45 23.18
N GLN A 139 7.21 10.60 22.85
CA GLN A 139 6.44 9.88 23.87
C GLN A 139 7.04 8.51 24.20
N PRO A 140 7.08 8.13 25.49
CA PRO A 140 7.64 6.86 25.95
C PRO A 140 6.94 5.63 25.34
N GLU A 141 5.63 5.71 25.09
CA GLU A 141 4.82 4.63 24.54
C GLU A 141 5.27 4.20 23.14
N TYR A 142 5.91 5.11 22.42
CA TYR A 142 6.48 4.86 21.10
C TYR A 142 7.97 4.51 21.13
N ALA A 143 8.54 4.26 22.30
CA ALA A 143 9.95 3.88 22.39
C ALA A 143 10.22 2.59 21.60
N GLY A 144 11.23 2.63 20.72
CA GLY A 144 11.59 1.49 19.86
C GLY A 144 10.62 1.19 18.71
N LYS A 145 9.52 1.93 18.55
CA LYS A 145 8.57 1.73 17.46
C LYS A 145 9.09 2.24 16.14
N THR A 146 8.75 1.53 15.06
CA THR A 146 9.03 1.88 13.68
C THR A 146 7.87 2.68 13.08
N PHE A 147 8.17 3.57 12.12
CA PHE A 147 7.16 4.46 11.55
C PHE A 147 7.11 4.36 10.02
N GLY A 148 5.91 4.47 9.48
CA GLY A 148 5.69 4.56 8.05
C GLY A 148 4.69 5.65 7.68
N VAL A 149 4.83 6.20 6.48
CA VAL A 149 3.86 7.10 5.88
C VAL A 149 3.49 6.59 4.50
N ILE A 150 2.21 6.36 4.28
CA ILE A 150 1.69 5.91 2.97
C ILE A 150 0.83 7.02 2.38
N SER A 151 1.24 7.55 1.23
CA SER A 151 0.38 8.42 0.43
C SER A 151 -0.57 7.58 -0.42
N LEU A 152 -1.87 7.84 -0.29
CA LEU A 152 -2.90 7.16 -1.08
C LEU A 152 -3.14 7.82 -2.44
N LEU A 153 -2.60 9.02 -2.69
CA LEU A 153 -2.80 9.74 -3.93
C LEU A 153 -1.49 10.37 -4.42
N GLY A 154 -0.95 9.77 -5.48
CA GLY A 154 0.19 10.32 -6.22
C GLY A 154 1.52 10.33 -5.47
N ASP A 155 2.60 10.42 -6.23
CA ASP A 155 3.95 10.36 -5.67
C ASP A 155 4.41 11.72 -5.10
N ALA A 156 3.88 12.83 -5.61
CA ALA A 156 4.27 14.16 -5.16
C ALA A 156 4.02 14.40 -3.67
N GLN A 157 2.95 13.81 -3.11
CA GLN A 157 2.63 13.95 -1.70
C GLN A 157 3.66 13.26 -0.80
N TYR A 158 4.01 12.00 -1.08
CA TYR A 158 5.01 11.34 -0.22
C TYR A 158 6.40 11.95 -0.38
N GLN A 159 6.75 12.47 -1.56
CA GLN A 159 8.01 13.20 -1.75
C GLN A 159 8.05 14.49 -0.93
N LEU A 160 6.91 15.20 -0.86
CA LEU A 160 6.77 16.37 0.01
C LEU A 160 6.91 15.97 1.48
N ILE A 161 6.23 14.92 1.92
CA ILE A 161 6.30 14.43 3.31
C ILE A 161 7.73 13.98 3.63
N GLN A 162 8.41 13.28 2.73
CA GLN A 162 9.81 12.88 2.93
C GLN A 162 10.71 14.09 3.13
N LYS A 163 10.55 15.13 2.32
CA LYS A 163 11.30 16.38 2.47
C LYS A 163 11.07 17.05 3.84
N GLU A 164 9.82 17.06 4.31
CA GLU A 164 9.48 17.61 5.63
C GLU A 164 10.06 16.74 6.77
N ILE A 165 10.08 15.42 6.61
CA ILE A 165 10.73 14.48 7.54
C ILE A 165 12.24 14.79 7.63
N ASP A 166 12.92 14.87 6.49
CA ASP A 166 14.36 15.11 6.42
C ASP A 166 14.75 16.45 7.02
N ALA A 167 13.87 17.47 6.89
CA ALA A 167 14.08 18.80 7.47
C ALA A 167 13.79 18.89 8.97
N SER A 168 12.95 17.99 9.52
CA SER A 168 12.37 18.16 10.86
C SER A 168 12.76 17.07 11.85
N ILE A 169 13.17 15.89 11.37
CA ILE A 169 13.51 14.74 12.20
C ILE A 169 15.03 14.46 12.08
N PRO A 170 15.74 14.33 13.20
CA PRO A 170 17.17 14.03 13.15
C PRO A 170 17.47 12.73 12.40
N PRO A 171 18.50 12.65 11.54
CA PRO A 171 18.85 11.47 10.75
C PRO A 171 19.02 10.21 11.60
N LYS A 172 19.54 10.36 12.81
CA LYS A 172 19.69 9.24 13.78
C LYS A 172 18.33 8.62 14.14
N GLU A 173 17.29 9.43 14.31
CA GLU A 173 15.94 8.94 14.59
C GLU A 173 15.29 8.30 13.35
N ILE A 174 15.52 8.85 12.16
CA ILE A 174 15.04 8.26 10.90
C ILE A 174 15.57 6.83 10.76
N ILE A 175 16.88 6.63 10.98
CA ILE A 175 17.51 5.32 10.88
C ILE A 175 17.03 4.40 12.02
N ARG A 176 17.05 4.89 13.27
CA ARG A 176 16.71 4.08 14.46
C ARG A 176 15.29 3.55 14.41
N ARG A 177 14.37 4.34 13.88
CA ARG A 177 12.95 4.01 13.80
C ARG A 177 12.52 3.44 12.46
N ASN A 178 13.49 3.18 11.58
CA ASN A 178 13.26 2.65 10.25
C ASN A 178 12.11 3.39 9.53
N ILE A 179 12.18 4.74 9.54
CA ILE A 179 11.12 5.57 8.97
C ILE A 179 11.11 5.38 7.46
N LEU A 180 9.96 4.99 6.92
CA LEU A 180 9.73 4.83 5.48
C LEU A 180 8.56 5.72 5.06
N CYS A 181 8.73 6.46 3.97
CA CYS A 181 7.68 7.24 3.35
C CYS A 181 7.55 6.83 1.88
N GLY A 182 6.34 6.56 1.42
CA GLY A 182 6.11 6.08 0.06
C GLY A 182 4.65 5.95 -0.30
N ASN A 183 4.39 5.26 -1.40
CA ASN A 183 3.06 4.82 -1.81
C ASN A 183 2.81 3.36 -1.41
N SER A 184 1.65 2.81 -1.76
CA SER A 184 1.29 1.42 -1.46
C SER A 184 2.28 0.39 -2.02
N ALA A 185 2.86 0.65 -3.20
CA ALA A 185 3.83 -0.26 -3.81
C ALA A 185 5.16 -0.31 -3.04
N ASN A 186 5.60 0.82 -2.45
CA ASN A 186 6.81 0.86 -1.63
C ASN A 186 6.67 0.05 -0.33
N PHE A 187 5.45 -0.14 0.14
CA PHE A 187 5.13 -0.90 1.35
C PHE A 187 4.75 -2.35 1.09
N GLN A 188 4.74 -2.80 -0.17
CA GLN A 188 4.42 -4.18 -0.47
C GLN A 188 5.44 -5.14 0.17
N GLY A 189 4.94 -6.01 1.05
CA GLY A 189 5.78 -6.95 1.80
C GLY A 189 6.51 -6.34 3.00
N ASP A 190 6.34 -5.05 3.27
CA ASP A 190 6.93 -4.36 4.42
C ASP A 190 5.91 -4.09 5.54
N GLU A 191 6.38 -3.75 6.72
CA GLU A 191 5.54 -3.46 7.88
C GLU A 191 6.19 -2.43 8.80
N ARG A 192 5.35 -1.68 9.53
CA ARG A 192 5.77 -0.73 10.57
C ARG A 192 4.82 -0.83 11.75
N ASP A 193 5.32 -0.51 12.95
CA ASP A 193 4.47 -0.47 14.16
C ASP A 193 3.40 0.62 14.07
N VAL A 194 3.72 1.75 13.45
CA VAL A 194 2.83 2.90 13.31
C VAL A 194 2.83 3.36 11.85
N ILE A 195 1.65 3.46 11.26
CA ILE A 195 1.46 3.93 9.89
C ILE A 195 0.60 5.20 9.90
N PHE A 196 1.09 6.24 9.24
CA PHE A 196 0.31 7.44 8.89
C PHE A 196 -0.20 7.30 7.45
N LEU A 197 -1.50 7.37 7.27
CA LEU A 197 -2.12 7.36 5.95
C LEU A 197 -2.41 8.81 5.52
N SER A 198 -1.80 9.24 4.43
CA SER A 198 -2.07 10.54 3.80
C SER A 198 -3.13 10.35 2.73
N LEU A 199 -4.33 10.88 2.97
CA LEU A 199 -5.45 10.80 2.04
C LEU A 199 -5.31 11.81 0.89
N VAL A 200 -4.59 12.91 1.14
CA VAL A 200 -4.29 14.00 0.20
C VAL A 200 -5.53 14.78 -0.22
N ASP A 201 -6.59 14.07 -0.58
CA ASP A 201 -7.77 14.67 -1.17
C ASP A 201 -8.57 15.52 -0.16
N SER A 202 -9.17 16.58 -0.65
CA SER A 202 -9.99 17.49 0.15
C SER A 202 -11.16 17.97 -0.69
N LYS A 203 -12.29 18.30 -0.04
CA LYS A 203 -13.35 19.02 -0.72
C LYS A 203 -12.84 20.41 -1.07
N ASP A 204 -12.89 20.77 -2.34
CA ASP A 204 -12.72 22.17 -2.75
C ASP A 204 -13.84 23.01 -2.14
N ILE A 205 -13.48 24.11 -1.52
CA ILE A 205 -14.44 25.08 -1.00
C ILE A 205 -15.21 25.63 -2.20
N GLY A 206 -16.46 25.20 -2.38
CA GLY A 206 -17.33 25.64 -3.46
C GLY A 206 -17.54 24.68 -4.63
N ALA A 207 -16.90 23.51 -4.66
CA ALA A 207 -17.18 22.45 -5.62
C ALA A 207 -17.77 21.23 -4.92
N PRO A 208 -19.09 21.01 -4.92
CA PRO A 208 -19.69 19.78 -4.41
C PRO A 208 -19.41 18.63 -5.38
N GLY A 209 -18.34 17.89 -5.14
CA GLY A 209 -18.00 16.66 -5.85
C GLY A 209 -17.66 15.54 -4.89
N PRO A 210 -17.79 14.27 -5.29
CA PRO A 210 -17.26 13.17 -4.50
C PRO A 210 -15.75 13.33 -4.35
N LEU A 211 -15.22 13.01 -3.17
CA LEU A 211 -13.80 12.80 -3.00
C LEU A 211 -13.41 11.67 -3.97
N HIS A 212 -12.51 11.95 -4.90
CA HIS A 212 -11.99 10.93 -5.79
C HIS A 212 -11.02 10.03 -5.02
N LEU A 213 -11.57 9.18 -4.16
CA LEU A 213 -10.87 8.03 -3.65
C LEU A 213 -10.79 7.04 -4.81
N LEU A 214 -9.62 6.96 -5.32
CA LEU A 214 -9.08 6.13 -6.38
C LEU A 214 -9.85 4.85 -6.72
N ASN A 215 -10.23 4.76 -7.98
CA ASN A 215 -10.35 3.49 -8.68
C ASN A 215 -8.92 3.01 -9.03
N TYR A 216 -8.34 2.15 -8.22
CA TYR A 216 -7.29 1.23 -8.60
C TYR A 216 -7.85 -0.18 -8.71
#